data_cade06f08b15b7bd676dc0f6d01f0ebd
#
_entry.id   cade06f08b15b7bd676dc0f6d01f0ebd
#
_cell.length_a   1.000
_cell.length_b   1.000
_cell.length_c   1.000
_cell.angle_alpha   90.00
_cell.angle_beta   90.00
_cell.angle_gamma   90.00
#
_symmetry.space_group_name_H-M   'P 1'
#
loop_
_entity.id
_entity.type
_entity.pdbx_description
1 polymer ?
#
loop_
_entity_poly.entity_id
_entity_poly.type
_entity_poly.pdbx_seq_one_letter_code
_entity_poly.pdbx_strand_id
1 'polypeptide(L)'
;GKDIIMRAHVVSQKLNREQTKEYYTNTKIEFPVDYLDVLKDFTLNEPVDLYAPEFAYGAGIFSSRKDLMEEKLGTNQGILFQMGEAYKCYRSIEDFTPLTAEQKAVLEALPSPAYKQLLTVLNDKLLKKIELNKQKTGYKINEIGKVTNEELFSTIISKFRGHVLLVDFWATWCGPCRMANKAMIPMKEELKDEDILYLYITGETSPKGTWENMIPDIHGEHFRVTNDQWAYLMSTFKIGGVPTYFVIDAEGNTTFKQTGFPGTDTMKKQLMKALKK
;
A
#
# COMPACT_ATOMS: atom_id res chain seq x y z
N GLY A 1 -16.17 -22.64 -18.80
CA GLY A 1 -15.40 -21.41 -18.60
C GLY A 1 -15.61 -20.79 -17.21
N LYS A 2 -16.82 -20.35 -16.83
CA LYS A 2 -17.08 -19.66 -15.54
C LYS A 2 -16.70 -20.50 -14.32
N ASP A 3 -16.96 -21.79 -14.30
CA ASP A 3 -16.65 -22.67 -13.16
C ASP A 3 -15.14 -22.81 -12.93
N ILE A 4 -14.36 -22.85 -14.01
CA ILE A 4 -12.90 -22.98 -13.93
C ILE A 4 -12.32 -21.69 -13.34
N ILE A 5 -12.76 -20.51 -13.82
CA ILE A 5 -12.31 -19.19 -13.32
C ILE A 5 -12.67 -19.05 -11.84
N MET A 6 -13.89 -19.42 -11.42
CA MET A 6 -14.31 -19.39 -10.03
C MET A 6 -13.45 -20.32 -9.14
N ARG A 7 -13.15 -21.52 -9.60
CA ARG A 7 -12.25 -22.44 -8.88
C ARG A 7 -10.85 -21.87 -8.73
N ALA A 8 -10.28 -21.28 -9.80
CA ALA A 8 -8.98 -20.62 -9.75
C ALA A 8 -8.95 -19.47 -8.75
N HIS A 9 -10.01 -18.66 -8.75
CA HIS A 9 -10.13 -17.57 -7.79
C HIS A 9 -10.15 -18.08 -6.34
N VAL A 10 -10.90 -19.15 -6.06
CA VAL A 10 -10.93 -19.78 -4.73
C VAL A 10 -9.56 -20.33 -4.33
N VAL A 11 -8.86 -21.00 -5.24
CA VAL A 11 -7.49 -21.50 -5.01
C VAL A 11 -6.53 -20.36 -4.75
N SER A 12 -6.58 -19.31 -5.57
CA SER A 12 -5.71 -18.14 -5.40
C SER A 12 -5.92 -17.43 -4.06
N GLN A 13 -7.19 -17.31 -3.61
CA GLN A 13 -7.50 -16.74 -2.30
C GLN A 13 -6.98 -17.61 -1.15
N LYS A 14 -7.09 -18.94 -1.27
CA LYS A 14 -6.55 -19.87 -0.27
C LYS A 14 -5.03 -19.76 -0.21
N LEU A 15 -4.33 -19.78 -1.36
CA LEU A 15 -2.88 -19.61 -1.44
C LEU A 15 -2.43 -18.32 -0.77
N ASN A 16 -3.12 -17.21 -1.06
CA ASN A 16 -2.81 -15.92 -0.46
C ASN A 16 -2.99 -15.94 1.08
N ARG A 17 -4.08 -16.55 1.58
CA ARG A 17 -4.30 -16.69 3.03
C ARG A 17 -3.22 -17.53 3.70
N GLU A 18 -2.81 -18.63 3.09
CA GLU A 18 -1.78 -19.50 3.63
C GLU A 18 -0.40 -18.85 3.59
N GLN A 19 -0.05 -18.12 2.53
CA GLN A 19 1.19 -17.30 2.48
C GLN A 19 1.19 -16.23 3.58
N THR A 20 0.07 -15.56 3.79
CA THR A 20 -0.08 -14.58 4.86
C THR A 20 0.11 -15.23 6.23
N LYS A 21 -0.45 -16.42 6.43
CA LYS A 21 -0.31 -17.18 7.67
C LYS A 21 1.15 -17.62 7.89
N GLU A 22 1.83 -18.14 6.85
CA GLU A 22 3.26 -18.48 6.89
C GLU A 22 4.09 -17.26 7.31
N TYR A 23 3.81 -16.08 6.73
CA TYR A 23 4.51 -14.84 7.07
C TYR A 23 4.36 -14.46 8.54
N TYR A 24 3.13 -14.54 9.10
CA TYR A 24 2.90 -14.17 10.50
C TYR A 24 3.27 -15.24 11.52
N THR A 25 3.21 -16.52 11.16
CA THR A 25 3.50 -17.63 12.09
C THR A 25 4.90 -18.17 11.94
N ASN A 26 5.63 -17.78 10.89
CA ASN A 26 6.91 -18.36 10.49
C ASN A 26 6.89 -19.90 10.37
N THR A 27 5.72 -20.45 10.03
CA THR A 27 5.46 -21.88 9.94
C THR A 27 5.22 -22.22 8.48
N LYS A 28 6.09 -23.06 7.90
CA LYS A 28 5.89 -23.56 6.53
C LYS A 28 4.59 -24.36 6.46
N ILE A 29 3.73 -23.99 5.52
CA ILE A 29 2.45 -24.67 5.29
C ILE A 29 2.62 -25.65 4.15
N GLU A 30 2.39 -26.93 4.44
CA GLU A 30 2.34 -27.98 3.43
C GLU A 30 0.95 -28.03 2.81
N PHE A 31 0.90 -27.92 1.48
CA PHE A 31 -0.33 -28.07 0.73
C PHE A 31 -0.58 -29.55 0.43
N PRO A 32 -1.84 -30.02 0.46
CA PRO A 32 -2.18 -31.33 -0.06
C PRO A 32 -1.65 -31.53 -1.49
N VAL A 33 -1.23 -32.74 -1.82
CA VAL A 33 -0.59 -33.05 -3.11
C VAL A 33 -1.49 -32.70 -4.30
N ASP A 34 -2.80 -32.81 -4.13
CA ASP A 34 -3.85 -32.54 -5.13
C ASP A 34 -4.40 -31.11 -5.07
N TYR A 35 -3.91 -30.28 -4.16
CA TYR A 35 -4.45 -28.95 -3.88
C TYR A 35 -4.54 -28.05 -5.14
N LEU A 36 -3.57 -28.20 -6.05
CA LEU A 36 -3.49 -27.44 -7.28
C LEU A 36 -3.96 -28.21 -8.53
N ASP A 37 -4.47 -29.43 -8.36
CA ASP A 37 -4.89 -30.28 -9.50
C ASP A 37 -6.02 -29.62 -10.31
N VAL A 38 -6.83 -28.76 -9.69
CA VAL A 38 -7.81 -27.92 -10.40
C VAL A 38 -7.19 -27.07 -11.52
N LEU A 39 -5.90 -26.77 -11.43
CA LEU A 39 -5.20 -25.96 -12.44
C LEU A 39 -4.90 -26.77 -13.71
N LYS A 40 -4.92 -28.10 -13.68
CA LYS A 40 -4.76 -28.95 -14.84
C LYS A 40 -5.91 -28.81 -15.85
N ASP A 41 -7.07 -28.33 -15.35
CA ASP A 41 -8.24 -28.04 -16.19
C ASP A 41 -8.17 -26.66 -16.85
N PHE A 42 -7.11 -25.89 -16.58
CA PHE A 42 -6.89 -24.58 -17.20
C PHE A 42 -6.32 -24.73 -18.59
N THR A 43 -7.01 -24.13 -19.53
CA THR A 43 -6.43 -23.79 -20.84
C THR A 43 -5.56 -22.53 -20.65
N LEU A 44 -4.28 -22.72 -20.40
CA LEU A 44 -3.32 -21.66 -20.06
C LEU A 44 -3.15 -20.57 -21.15
N ASN A 45 -3.82 -20.74 -22.29
CA ASN A 45 -3.65 -19.91 -23.49
C ASN A 45 -4.95 -19.38 -24.08
N GLU A 46 -6.08 -19.48 -23.38
CA GLU A 46 -7.34 -18.97 -23.89
C GLU A 46 -7.44 -17.44 -23.72
N PRO A 47 -7.50 -16.67 -24.83
CA PRO A 47 -7.55 -15.21 -24.75
C PRO A 47 -8.76 -14.65 -23.98
N VAL A 48 -9.85 -15.42 -23.90
CA VAL A 48 -11.07 -15.02 -23.17
C VAL A 48 -10.83 -14.85 -21.66
N ASP A 49 -9.85 -15.54 -21.11
CA ASP A 49 -9.48 -15.47 -19.70
C ASP A 49 -8.90 -14.09 -19.33
N LEU A 50 -8.38 -13.35 -20.32
CA LEU A 50 -7.87 -11.98 -20.13
C LEU A 50 -8.95 -10.97 -19.73
N TYR A 51 -10.23 -11.29 -19.97
CA TYR A 51 -11.36 -10.40 -19.65
C TYR A 51 -11.95 -10.65 -18.26
N ALA A 52 -11.42 -11.61 -17.51
CA ALA A 52 -11.86 -11.88 -16.14
C ALA A 52 -10.94 -11.17 -15.14
N PRO A 53 -11.42 -10.16 -14.37
CA PRO A 53 -10.62 -9.46 -13.36
C PRO A 53 -10.03 -10.42 -12.32
N GLU A 54 -10.78 -11.47 -11.95
CA GLU A 54 -10.37 -12.51 -11.03
C GLU A 54 -9.18 -13.31 -11.57
N PHE A 55 -9.08 -13.48 -12.86
CA PHE A 55 -7.98 -14.17 -13.50
C PHE A 55 -6.67 -13.37 -13.41
N ALA A 56 -6.74 -12.05 -13.63
CA ALA A 56 -5.57 -11.17 -13.49
C ALA A 56 -5.01 -11.18 -12.05
N TYR A 57 -5.90 -11.17 -11.04
CA TYR A 57 -5.49 -11.30 -9.66
C TYR A 57 -4.86 -12.67 -9.36
N GLY A 58 -5.49 -13.74 -9.82
CA GLY A 58 -4.97 -15.11 -9.71
C GLY A 58 -3.62 -15.27 -10.39
N ALA A 59 -3.46 -14.71 -11.59
CA ALA A 59 -2.20 -14.75 -12.34
C ALA A 59 -1.03 -14.11 -11.56
N GLY A 60 -1.28 -13.02 -10.83
CA GLY A 60 -0.29 -12.39 -9.96
C GLY A 60 0.19 -13.31 -8.83
N ILE A 61 -0.75 -14.02 -8.20
CA ILE A 61 -0.43 -14.98 -7.12
C ILE A 61 0.30 -16.19 -7.68
N PHE A 62 -0.19 -16.78 -8.77
CA PHE A 62 0.43 -17.96 -9.38
C PHE A 62 1.84 -17.68 -9.89
N SER A 63 2.08 -16.51 -10.47
CA SER A 63 3.42 -16.13 -10.94
C SER A 63 4.44 -15.96 -9.79
N SER A 64 3.98 -15.74 -8.55
CA SER A 64 4.86 -15.74 -7.37
C SER A 64 5.31 -17.14 -6.93
N ARG A 65 4.65 -18.19 -7.42
CA ARG A 65 4.90 -19.60 -7.11
C ARG A 65 5.23 -20.38 -8.39
N LYS A 66 6.13 -19.83 -9.22
CA LYS A 66 6.53 -20.44 -10.51
C LYS A 66 6.98 -21.88 -10.36
N ASP A 67 7.79 -22.17 -9.36
CA ASP A 67 8.30 -23.50 -9.02
C ASP A 67 7.18 -24.53 -8.86
N LEU A 68 6.18 -24.19 -8.05
CA LEU A 68 5.02 -25.04 -7.80
C LEU A 68 4.13 -25.18 -9.03
N MET A 69 3.96 -24.09 -9.80
CA MET A 69 3.18 -24.11 -11.02
C MET A 69 3.86 -24.94 -12.11
N GLU A 70 5.17 -24.85 -12.26
CA GLU A 70 5.94 -25.66 -13.19
C GLU A 70 5.87 -27.14 -12.85
N GLU A 71 5.97 -27.51 -11.56
CA GLU A 71 5.80 -28.86 -11.08
C GLU A 71 4.40 -29.44 -11.42
N LYS A 72 3.35 -28.65 -11.20
CA LYS A 72 1.95 -29.13 -11.37
C LYS A 72 1.42 -29.05 -12.80
N LEU A 73 1.85 -28.09 -13.58
CA LEU A 73 1.38 -27.85 -14.95
C LEU A 73 2.37 -28.32 -16.00
N GLY A 74 3.61 -28.66 -15.63
CA GLY A 74 4.67 -29.05 -16.55
C GLY A 74 5.17 -27.90 -17.45
N THR A 75 4.76 -26.66 -17.13
CA THR A 75 5.17 -25.47 -17.88
C THR A 75 5.14 -24.23 -17.00
N ASN A 76 6.00 -23.27 -17.32
CA ASN A 76 6.02 -21.93 -16.77
C ASN A 76 5.76 -20.86 -17.85
N GLN A 77 5.20 -21.26 -18.98
CA GLN A 77 4.90 -20.43 -20.14
C GLN A 77 3.40 -20.34 -20.38
N GLY A 78 2.99 -19.37 -21.18
CA GLY A 78 1.59 -19.15 -21.54
C GLY A 78 1.02 -17.83 -21.04
N ILE A 79 -0.23 -17.54 -21.40
CA ILE A 79 -0.92 -16.28 -21.08
C ILE A 79 -0.97 -16.03 -19.56
N LEU A 80 -1.23 -17.05 -18.76
CA LEU A 80 -1.29 -16.94 -17.31
C LEU A 80 0.01 -16.36 -16.72
N PHE A 81 1.15 -16.88 -17.15
CA PHE A 81 2.45 -16.42 -16.66
C PHE A 81 2.80 -15.02 -17.17
N GLN A 82 2.45 -14.70 -18.43
CA GLN A 82 2.63 -13.37 -18.99
C GLN A 82 1.81 -12.33 -18.24
N MET A 83 0.55 -12.64 -17.95
CA MET A 83 -0.31 -11.76 -17.11
C MET A 83 0.26 -11.60 -15.72
N GLY A 84 0.77 -12.64 -15.10
CA GLY A 84 1.40 -12.57 -13.79
C GLY A 84 2.60 -11.65 -13.76
N GLU A 85 3.47 -11.74 -14.75
CA GLU A 85 4.64 -10.86 -14.88
C GLU A 85 4.22 -9.40 -15.17
N ALA A 86 3.27 -9.22 -16.10
CA ALA A 86 2.69 -7.89 -16.37
C ALA A 86 2.04 -7.29 -15.13
N TYR A 87 1.31 -8.10 -14.35
CA TYR A 87 0.69 -7.66 -13.09
C TYR A 87 1.70 -7.23 -12.04
N LYS A 88 2.83 -7.94 -11.90
CA LYS A 88 3.92 -7.52 -11.00
C LYS A 88 4.49 -6.15 -11.39
N CYS A 89 4.72 -5.94 -12.69
CA CYS A 89 5.15 -4.63 -13.20
C CYS A 89 4.11 -3.54 -12.92
N TYR A 90 2.83 -3.84 -13.17
CA TYR A 90 1.73 -2.93 -12.89
C TYR A 90 1.66 -2.57 -11.39
N ARG A 91 1.78 -3.56 -10.51
CA ARG A 91 1.77 -3.33 -9.05
C ARG A 91 2.92 -2.44 -8.60
N SER A 92 4.13 -2.63 -9.13
CA SER A 92 5.26 -1.72 -8.82
C SER A 92 4.92 -0.28 -9.18
N ILE A 93 4.36 -0.04 -10.37
CA ILE A 93 3.98 1.30 -10.83
C ILE A 93 2.86 1.89 -9.95
N GLU A 94 1.82 1.11 -9.65
CA GLU A 94 0.72 1.50 -8.75
C GLU A 94 1.22 1.87 -7.35
N ASP A 95 2.23 1.18 -6.88
CA ASP A 95 2.87 1.43 -5.59
C ASP A 95 3.97 2.50 -5.67
N PHE A 96 3.91 3.39 -6.67
CA PHE A 96 4.85 4.49 -6.87
C PHE A 96 6.32 4.08 -6.95
N THR A 97 6.57 2.86 -7.39
CA THR A 97 7.92 2.31 -7.58
C THR A 97 8.18 2.14 -9.08
N PRO A 98 9.10 2.91 -9.67
CA PRO A 98 9.47 2.73 -11.07
C PRO A 98 9.99 1.33 -11.35
N LEU A 99 9.77 0.85 -12.57
CA LEU A 99 10.24 -0.47 -12.99
C LEU A 99 11.77 -0.57 -12.89
N THR A 100 12.26 -1.64 -12.26
CA THR A 100 13.69 -1.97 -12.21
C THR A 100 14.20 -2.40 -13.59
N ALA A 101 15.52 -2.53 -13.73
CA ALA A 101 16.12 -3.04 -14.96
C ALA A 101 15.63 -4.47 -15.27
N GLU A 102 15.51 -5.32 -14.25
CA GLU A 102 15.00 -6.70 -14.37
C GLU A 102 13.54 -6.71 -14.80
N GLN A 103 12.70 -5.87 -14.21
CA GLN A 103 11.28 -5.75 -14.59
C GLN A 103 11.12 -5.22 -16.02
N LYS A 104 11.97 -4.28 -16.45
CA LYS A 104 11.98 -3.81 -17.84
C LYS A 104 12.39 -4.92 -18.81
N ALA A 105 13.40 -5.73 -18.46
CA ALA A 105 13.79 -6.86 -19.26
C ALA A 105 12.65 -7.91 -19.40
N VAL A 106 11.95 -8.19 -18.28
CA VAL A 106 10.76 -9.04 -18.29
C VAL A 106 9.67 -8.44 -19.20
N LEU A 107 9.41 -7.15 -19.09
CA LEU A 107 8.43 -6.44 -19.90
C LEU A 107 8.77 -6.53 -21.40
N GLU A 108 10.04 -6.36 -21.77
CA GLU A 108 10.51 -6.51 -23.16
C GLU A 108 10.34 -7.93 -23.70
N ALA A 109 10.47 -8.93 -22.84
CA ALA A 109 10.29 -10.33 -23.20
C ALA A 109 8.82 -10.78 -23.29
N LEU A 110 7.85 -9.95 -22.84
CA LEU A 110 6.43 -10.29 -22.94
C LEU A 110 6.00 -10.39 -24.41
N PRO A 111 5.36 -11.50 -24.82
CA PRO A 111 4.85 -11.67 -26.18
C PRO A 111 3.73 -10.69 -26.55
N SER A 112 2.97 -10.20 -25.57
CA SER A 112 1.86 -9.27 -25.81
C SER A 112 2.35 -7.82 -26.01
N PRO A 113 2.25 -7.25 -27.22
CA PRO A 113 2.60 -5.84 -27.46
C PRO A 113 1.74 -4.87 -26.65
N ALA A 114 0.48 -5.23 -26.38
CA ALA A 114 -0.46 -4.38 -25.63
C ALA A 114 0.00 -4.19 -24.18
N TYR A 115 0.42 -5.25 -23.50
CA TYR A 115 0.94 -5.13 -22.14
C TYR A 115 2.23 -4.33 -22.09
N LYS A 116 3.16 -4.61 -23.02
CA LYS A 116 4.40 -3.86 -23.14
C LYS A 116 4.14 -2.38 -23.30
N GLN A 117 3.32 -1.99 -24.27
CA GLN A 117 3.00 -0.59 -24.54
C GLN A 117 2.31 0.08 -23.33
N LEU A 118 1.30 -0.56 -22.74
CA LEU A 118 0.57 -0.01 -21.59
C LEU A 118 1.50 0.24 -20.41
N LEU A 119 2.29 -0.75 -20.01
CA LEU A 119 3.15 -0.67 -18.84
C LEU A 119 4.32 0.29 -19.05
N THR A 120 4.85 0.39 -20.26
CA THR A 120 5.85 1.41 -20.61
C THR A 120 5.27 2.82 -20.42
N VAL A 121 4.09 3.08 -20.98
CA VAL A 121 3.43 4.39 -20.86
C VAL A 121 3.12 4.72 -19.39
N LEU A 122 2.66 3.74 -18.61
CA LEU A 122 2.37 3.96 -17.18
C LEU A 122 3.64 4.25 -16.39
N ASN A 123 4.73 3.51 -16.65
CA ASN A 123 6.02 3.76 -16.02
C ASN A 123 6.59 5.14 -16.37
N ASP A 124 6.49 5.56 -17.63
CA ASP A 124 6.95 6.88 -18.07
C ASP A 124 6.14 8.01 -17.41
N LYS A 125 4.82 7.82 -17.27
CA LYS A 125 3.97 8.75 -16.52
C LYS A 125 4.38 8.83 -15.05
N LEU A 126 4.70 7.69 -14.43
CA LEU A 126 5.19 7.65 -13.05
C LEU A 126 6.52 8.39 -12.92
N LEU A 127 7.48 8.13 -13.81
CA LEU A 127 8.79 8.82 -13.80
C LEU A 127 8.63 10.33 -13.93
N LYS A 128 7.79 10.80 -14.86
CA LYS A 128 7.46 12.23 -15.01
C LYS A 128 6.83 12.80 -13.74
N LYS A 129 5.92 12.05 -13.12
CA LYS A 129 5.28 12.48 -11.87
C LYS A 129 6.30 12.58 -10.73
N ILE A 130 7.19 11.62 -10.57
CA ILE A 130 8.25 11.65 -9.57
C ILE A 130 9.16 12.87 -9.78
N GLU A 131 9.53 13.18 -11.02
CA GLU A 131 10.36 14.36 -11.31
C GLU A 131 9.63 15.67 -10.97
N LEU A 132 8.37 15.80 -11.34
CA LEU A 132 7.55 16.95 -10.94
C LEU A 132 7.38 17.05 -9.42
N ASN A 133 7.29 15.92 -8.73
CA ASN A 133 7.16 15.89 -7.28
C ASN A 133 8.40 16.43 -6.55
N LYS A 134 9.60 16.35 -7.13
CA LYS A 134 10.82 16.92 -6.54
C LYS A 134 10.75 18.44 -6.37
N GLN A 135 9.90 19.11 -7.14
CA GLN A 135 9.72 20.56 -7.09
C GLN A 135 8.60 21.00 -6.14
N LYS A 136 7.84 20.05 -5.59
CA LYS A 136 6.73 20.36 -4.70
C LYS A 136 7.21 20.80 -3.32
N THR A 137 6.43 21.67 -2.72
CA THR A 137 6.57 22.14 -1.35
C THR A 137 5.34 21.76 -0.52
N GLY A 138 5.30 22.14 0.75
CA GLY A 138 4.16 21.87 1.62
C GLY A 138 4.23 20.52 2.34
N TYR A 139 5.33 19.77 2.19
CA TYR A 139 5.63 18.60 2.98
C TYR A 139 7.02 18.71 3.61
N LYS A 140 7.21 18.05 4.74
CA LYS A 140 8.50 18.02 5.43
C LYS A 140 8.78 16.64 6.00
N ILE A 141 9.98 16.14 5.74
CA ILE A 141 10.50 14.91 6.34
C ILE A 141 11.17 15.29 7.66
N ASN A 142 10.77 14.64 8.73
CA ASN A 142 11.29 14.89 10.07
C ASN A 142 12.10 13.70 10.57
N GLU A 143 13.27 14.00 11.09
CA GLU A 143 14.06 13.04 11.87
C GLU A 143 13.60 13.03 13.32
N ILE A 144 13.55 11.83 13.91
CA ILE A 144 13.09 11.65 15.30
C ILE A 144 14.26 11.73 16.27
N GLY A 145 15.46 11.41 15.81
CA GLY A 145 16.62 11.28 16.69
C GLY A 145 16.65 9.96 17.45
N LYS A 146 17.54 9.86 18.43
CA LYS A 146 17.61 8.69 19.31
C LYS A 146 16.66 8.89 20.49
N VAL A 147 15.57 8.14 20.49
CA VAL A 147 14.55 8.15 21.56
C VAL A 147 14.16 6.72 21.90
N THR A 148 13.71 6.48 23.11
CA THR A 148 13.11 5.21 23.50
C THR A 148 11.74 5.04 22.83
N ASN A 149 11.23 3.83 22.79
CA ASN A 149 9.90 3.59 22.23
C ASN A 149 8.80 4.30 23.02
N GLU A 150 8.96 4.38 24.36
CA GLU A 150 8.05 5.04 25.29
C GLU A 150 7.97 6.55 25.05
N GLU A 151 9.08 7.17 24.71
CA GLU A 151 9.18 8.61 24.46
C GLU A 151 8.84 9.00 23.02
N LEU A 152 8.78 8.02 22.11
CA LEU A 152 8.67 8.25 20.67
C LEU A 152 7.50 9.16 20.30
N PHE A 153 6.28 8.79 20.70
CA PHE A 153 5.08 9.54 20.31
C PHE A 153 5.06 10.92 20.95
N SER A 154 5.38 11.02 22.23
CA SER A 154 5.47 12.31 22.94
C SER A 154 6.54 13.22 22.32
N THR A 155 7.69 12.66 21.90
CA THR A 155 8.74 13.43 21.21
C THR A 155 8.25 13.95 19.86
N ILE A 156 7.51 13.16 19.10
CA ILE A 156 6.93 13.59 17.81
C ILE A 156 5.97 14.76 18.04
N ILE A 157 4.96 14.59 18.89
CA ILE A 157 3.91 15.61 19.07
C ILE A 157 4.39 16.86 19.80
N SER A 158 5.39 16.74 20.70
CA SER A 158 5.92 17.88 21.44
C SER A 158 6.57 18.95 20.55
N LYS A 159 7.03 18.57 19.35
CA LYS A 159 7.58 19.51 18.36
C LYS A 159 6.53 20.50 17.85
N PHE A 160 5.26 20.20 18.05
CA PHE A 160 4.12 20.92 17.49
C PHE A 160 3.12 21.37 18.58
N ARG A 161 3.59 21.54 19.80
CA ARG A 161 2.75 22.06 20.89
C ARG A 161 2.20 23.43 20.55
N GLY A 162 0.98 23.69 20.99
CA GLY A 162 0.26 24.93 20.71
C GLY A 162 -0.61 24.85 19.46
N HIS A 163 -0.45 23.81 18.65
CA HIS A 163 -1.26 23.57 17.44
C HIS A 163 -2.22 22.40 17.63
N VAL A 164 -3.34 22.44 16.94
CA VAL A 164 -4.19 21.25 16.78
C VAL A 164 -3.55 20.32 15.74
N LEU A 165 -3.44 19.03 16.07
CA LEU A 165 -2.80 18.04 15.20
C LEU A 165 -3.80 17.01 14.69
N LEU A 166 -3.76 16.75 13.37
CA LEU A 166 -4.29 15.52 12.79
C LEU A 166 -3.14 14.56 12.57
N VAL A 167 -3.07 13.50 13.37
CA VAL A 167 -2.06 12.44 13.20
C VAL A 167 -2.68 11.28 12.43
N ASP A 168 -2.09 10.94 11.28
CA ASP A 168 -2.47 9.82 10.42
C ASP A 168 -1.41 8.72 10.47
N PHE A 169 -1.79 7.57 11.01
CA PHE A 169 -1.00 6.34 10.92
C PHE A 169 -1.36 5.65 9.61
N TRP A 170 -0.42 5.59 8.70
CA TRP A 170 -0.65 5.14 7.34
C TRP A 170 0.49 4.27 6.78
N ALA A 171 0.31 3.73 5.57
CA ALA A 171 1.37 3.05 4.83
C ALA A 171 1.22 3.27 3.32
N THR A 172 2.34 3.20 2.60
CA THR A 172 2.36 3.39 1.13
C THR A 172 1.53 2.35 0.39
N TRP A 173 1.51 1.11 0.86
CA TRP A 173 0.73 -0.01 0.31
C TRP A 173 -0.76 0.04 0.70
N CYS A 174 -1.16 0.92 1.61
CA CYS A 174 -2.53 1.03 2.11
C CYS A 174 -3.42 1.80 1.12
N GLY A 175 -4.16 1.10 0.29
CA GLY A 175 -5.11 1.70 -0.66
C GLY A 175 -6.11 2.66 -0.02
N PRO A 176 -6.83 2.25 1.06
CA PRO A 176 -7.75 3.15 1.79
C PRO A 176 -7.08 4.42 2.33
N CYS A 177 -5.81 4.34 2.80
CA CYS A 177 -5.06 5.51 3.26
C CYS A 177 -4.84 6.50 2.12
N ARG A 178 -4.41 6.00 0.96
CA ARG A 178 -4.17 6.81 -0.24
C ARG A 178 -5.44 7.49 -0.74
N MET A 179 -6.57 6.79 -0.70
CA MET A 179 -7.89 7.37 -1.03
C MET A 179 -8.30 8.44 -0.04
N ALA A 180 -8.13 8.20 1.26
CA ALA A 180 -8.44 9.16 2.31
C ALA A 180 -7.60 10.44 2.19
N ASN A 181 -6.27 10.31 1.99
CA ASN A 181 -5.38 11.45 1.78
C ASN A 181 -5.82 12.32 0.60
N LYS A 182 -6.22 11.69 -0.51
CA LYS A 182 -6.77 12.41 -1.66
C LYS A 182 -8.11 13.09 -1.34
N ALA A 183 -9.01 12.41 -0.64
CA ALA A 183 -10.31 12.95 -0.25
C ALA A 183 -10.20 14.15 0.71
N MET A 184 -9.15 14.19 1.57
CA MET A 184 -8.92 15.27 2.51
C MET A 184 -8.34 16.56 1.88
N ILE A 185 -7.88 16.55 0.63
CA ILE A 185 -7.27 17.74 -0.01
C ILE A 185 -8.18 18.97 0.05
N PRO A 186 -9.48 18.90 -0.34
CA PRO A 186 -10.35 20.07 -0.28
C PRO A 186 -10.56 20.57 1.16
N MET A 187 -10.70 19.66 2.12
CA MET A 187 -10.85 20.03 3.54
C MET A 187 -9.60 20.75 4.06
N LYS A 188 -8.40 20.28 3.70
CA LYS A 188 -7.15 20.92 4.09
C LYS A 188 -7.02 22.32 3.50
N GLU A 189 -7.43 22.51 2.25
CA GLU A 189 -7.44 23.84 1.63
C GLU A 189 -8.44 24.77 2.32
N GLU A 190 -9.62 24.27 2.68
CA GLU A 190 -10.61 25.04 3.43
C GLU A 190 -10.11 25.45 4.83
N LEU A 191 -9.32 24.59 5.49
CA LEU A 191 -8.79 24.81 6.83
C LEU A 191 -7.36 25.36 6.84
N LYS A 192 -6.85 25.86 5.73
CA LYS A 192 -5.45 26.28 5.61
C LYS A 192 -5.05 27.48 6.49
N ASP A 193 -6.03 28.32 6.82
CA ASP A 193 -5.83 29.51 7.67
C ASP A 193 -6.09 29.21 9.17
N GLU A 194 -6.49 27.97 9.49
CA GLU A 194 -6.67 27.50 10.85
C GLU A 194 -5.36 26.94 11.42
N ASP A 195 -5.21 27.02 12.74
CA ASP A 195 -4.02 26.54 13.44
C ASP A 195 -4.00 25.00 13.58
N ILE A 196 -3.95 24.33 12.45
CA ILE A 196 -3.97 22.86 12.32
C ILE A 196 -2.73 22.38 11.57
N LEU A 197 -2.06 21.41 12.13
CA LEU A 197 -0.97 20.69 11.46
C LEU A 197 -1.34 19.24 11.19
N TYR A 198 -0.84 18.73 10.07
CA TYR A 198 -1.10 17.37 9.60
C TYR A 198 0.17 16.55 9.73
N LEU A 199 0.16 15.54 10.60
CA LEU A 199 1.29 14.65 10.85
C LEU A 199 1.00 13.27 10.29
N TYR A 200 1.97 12.71 9.58
CA TYR A 200 1.89 11.40 8.95
C TYR A 200 2.97 10.49 9.50
N ILE A 201 2.56 9.40 10.14
CA ILE A 201 3.49 8.41 10.73
C ILE A 201 3.34 7.10 9.95
N THR A 202 4.47 6.57 9.48
CA THR A 202 4.55 5.27 8.81
C THR A 202 5.73 4.45 9.30
N GLY A 203 5.64 3.12 9.18
CA GLY A 203 6.72 2.19 9.48
C GLY A 203 7.55 1.81 8.26
N GLU A 204 8.55 0.95 8.48
CA GLU A 204 9.46 0.47 7.43
C GLU A 204 8.80 -0.45 6.40
N THR A 205 7.60 -0.98 6.66
CA THR A 205 6.79 -1.67 5.65
C THR A 205 6.41 -0.76 4.48
N SER A 206 6.55 0.57 4.66
CA SER A 206 6.57 1.56 3.59
C SER A 206 8.02 1.72 3.11
N PRO A 207 8.44 1.15 1.97
CA PRO A 207 9.81 1.26 1.49
C PRO A 207 10.21 2.73 1.32
N LYS A 208 11.43 3.08 1.74
CA LYS A 208 11.88 4.48 1.83
C LYS A 208 11.69 5.22 0.50
N GLY A 209 12.17 4.66 -0.61
CA GLY A 209 12.06 5.30 -1.93
C GLY A 209 10.61 5.48 -2.40
N THR A 210 9.74 4.49 -2.15
CA THR A 210 8.31 4.60 -2.45
C THR A 210 7.66 5.70 -1.63
N TRP A 211 7.96 5.74 -0.32
CA TRP A 211 7.45 6.76 0.59
C TRP A 211 7.92 8.16 0.17
N GLU A 212 9.20 8.35 -0.10
CA GLU A 212 9.75 9.63 -0.57
C GLU A 212 9.14 10.10 -1.90
N ASN A 213 8.77 9.18 -2.79
CA ASN A 213 8.09 9.50 -4.04
C ASN A 213 6.61 9.91 -3.84
N MET A 214 5.95 9.40 -2.79
CA MET A 214 4.52 9.65 -2.53
C MET A 214 4.24 10.92 -1.73
N ILE A 215 5.05 11.18 -0.70
CA ILE A 215 4.76 12.24 0.27
C ILE A 215 4.71 13.67 -0.30
N PRO A 216 5.36 14.01 -1.44
CA PRO A 216 5.17 15.33 -2.04
C PRO A 216 3.73 15.66 -2.45
N ASP A 217 2.89 14.63 -2.63
CA ASP A 217 1.45 14.79 -2.88
C ASP A 217 0.63 14.90 -1.57
N ILE A 218 1.28 14.78 -0.41
CA ILE A 218 0.63 14.71 0.91
C ILE A 218 1.22 15.82 1.79
N HIS A 219 0.63 17.01 1.75
CA HIS A 219 1.12 18.16 2.52
C HIS A 219 1.04 17.90 4.03
N GLY A 220 2.11 18.18 4.74
CA GLY A 220 2.24 18.03 6.19
C GLY A 220 3.61 17.53 6.64
N GLU A 221 3.70 17.13 7.89
CA GLU A 221 4.90 16.69 8.58
C GLU A 221 4.99 15.16 8.56
N HIS A 222 6.04 14.59 7.99
CA HIS A 222 6.18 13.16 7.77
C HIS A 222 7.25 12.54 8.65
N PHE A 223 6.90 11.41 9.26
CA PHE A 223 7.77 10.61 10.10
C PHE A 223 7.76 9.16 9.61
N ARG A 224 8.96 8.60 9.41
CA ARG A 224 9.12 7.18 9.09
C ARG A 224 9.89 6.53 10.23
N VAL A 225 9.19 5.69 10.99
CA VAL A 225 9.70 5.01 12.18
C VAL A 225 10.22 3.61 11.85
N THR A 226 11.08 3.04 12.70
CA THR A 226 11.55 1.66 12.56
C THR A 226 10.41 0.66 12.79
N ASN A 227 10.61 -0.60 12.39
CA ASN A 227 9.62 -1.65 12.62
C ASN A 227 9.32 -1.85 14.11
N ASP A 228 10.33 -1.78 14.98
CA ASP A 228 10.15 -1.91 16.43
C ASP A 228 9.36 -0.74 17.01
N GLN A 229 9.68 0.49 16.60
CA GLN A 229 8.94 1.69 16.96
C GLN A 229 7.49 1.63 16.47
N TRP A 230 7.28 1.17 15.24
CA TRP A 230 5.95 0.98 14.67
C TRP A 230 5.14 -0.03 15.46
N ALA A 231 5.71 -1.22 15.73
CA ALA A 231 5.04 -2.26 16.52
C ALA A 231 4.68 -1.76 17.94
N TYR A 232 5.57 -0.99 18.57
CA TYR A 232 5.31 -0.37 19.87
C TYR A 232 4.12 0.60 19.80
N LEU A 233 4.07 1.51 18.81
CA LEU A 233 2.95 2.45 18.63
C LEU A 233 1.63 1.72 18.38
N MET A 234 1.63 0.70 17.49
CA MET A 234 0.45 -0.10 17.20
C MET A 234 -0.11 -0.77 18.45
N SER A 235 0.76 -1.39 19.25
CA SER A 235 0.40 -2.07 20.50
C SER A 235 -0.09 -1.09 21.57
N THR A 236 0.71 -0.07 21.86
CA THR A 236 0.43 0.91 22.94
C THR A 236 -0.88 1.65 22.70
N PHE A 237 -1.10 2.07 21.48
CA PHE A 237 -2.32 2.78 21.11
C PHE A 237 -3.43 1.85 20.64
N LYS A 238 -3.27 0.52 20.72
CA LYS A 238 -4.29 -0.46 20.26
C LYS A 238 -4.79 -0.13 18.84
N ILE A 239 -3.86 0.08 17.91
CA ILE A 239 -4.16 0.37 16.51
C ILE A 239 -4.23 -0.97 15.77
N GLY A 240 -5.44 -1.38 15.41
CA GLY A 240 -5.70 -2.66 14.72
C GLY A 240 -5.46 -2.62 13.21
N GLY A 241 -5.14 -1.46 12.63
CA GLY A 241 -4.91 -1.31 11.20
C GLY A 241 -4.77 0.14 10.77
N VAL A 242 -4.47 0.33 9.49
CA VAL A 242 -4.31 1.65 8.87
C VAL A 242 -5.37 1.86 7.78
N PRO A 243 -5.86 3.10 7.57
CA PRO A 243 -5.51 4.31 8.30
C PRO A 243 -6.07 4.33 9.73
N THR A 244 -5.35 4.97 10.65
CA THR A 244 -5.87 5.32 11.97
C THR A 244 -5.53 6.77 12.27
N TYR A 245 -6.52 7.53 12.72
CA TYR A 245 -6.43 8.97 12.95
C TYR A 245 -6.53 9.31 14.41
N PHE A 246 -5.68 10.25 14.85
CA PHE A 246 -5.83 10.93 16.13
C PHE A 246 -5.99 12.43 15.87
N VAL A 247 -6.90 13.07 16.62
CA VAL A 247 -6.92 14.54 16.75
C VAL A 247 -6.40 14.87 18.12
N ILE A 248 -5.41 15.75 18.16
CA ILE A 248 -4.72 16.19 19.38
C ILE A 248 -4.96 17.70 19.50
N ASP A 249 -5.39 18.17 20.69
CA ASP A 249 -5.57 19.60 20.95
C ASP A 249 -4.25 20.32 21.21
N ALA A 250 -4.27 21.63 21.32
CA ALA A 250 -3.10 22.48 21.52
C ALA A 250 -2.30 22.14 22.80
N GLU A 251 -2.98 21.58 23.81
CA GLU A 251 -2.39 21.12 25.08
C GLU A 251 -1.69 19.76 24.94
N GLY A 252 -1.93 19.03 23.83
CA GLY A 252 -1.34 17.72 23.56
C GLY A 252 -2.24 16.54 23.97
N ASN A 253 -3.53 16.77 24.27
CA ASN A 253 -4.46 15.71 24.63
C ASN A 253 -5.13 15.13 23.39
N THR A 254 -5.20 13.80 23.30
CA THR A 254 -5.96 13.13 22.24
C THR A 254 -7.46 13.30 22.48
N THR A 255 -8.12 14.07 21.61
CA THR A 255 -9.56 14.37 21.71
C THR A 255 -10.42 13.47 20.85
N PHE A 256 -9.82 12.83 19.84
CA PHE A 256 -10.50 11.89 18.95
C PHE A 256 -9.53 10.82 18.46
N LYS A 257 -10.05 9.61 18.29
CA LYS A 257 -9.33 8.47 17.72
C LYS A 257 -10.27 7.64 16.87
N GLN A 258 -9.85 7.27 15.66
CA GLN A 258 -10.66 6.47 14.73
C GLN A 258 -9.78 5.60 13.84
N THR A 259 -10.05 4.30 13.81
CA THR A 259 -9.53 3.38 12.79
C THR A 259 -10.47 3.34 11.61
N GLY A 260 -9.91 3.41 10.40
CA GLY A 260 -10.65 3.67 9.16
C GLY A 260 -10.94 5.16 8.95
N PHE A 261 -11.14 5.56 7.70
CA PHE A 261 -11.44 6.94 7.35
C PHE A 261 -12.92 7.27 7.63
N PRO A 262 -13.23 8.18 8.56
CA PRO A 262 -14.62 8.48 8.95
C PRO A 262 -15.34 9.45 7.99
N GLY A 263 -14.67 9.84 6.89
CA GLY A 263 -15.14 10.89 6.00
C GLY A 263 -14.67 12.30 6.39
N THR A 264 -14.60 13.18 5.39
CA THR A 264 -14.08 14.55 5.54
C THR A 264 -14.89 15.39 6.52
N ASP A 265 -16.22 15.28 6.51
CA ASP A 265 -17.11 16.07 7.38
C ASP A 265 -16.89 15.74 8.85
N THR A 266 -16.77 14.43 9.17
CA THR A 266 -16.45 13.99 10.53
C THR A 266 -15.08 14.49 10.95
N MET A 267 -14.07 14.37 10.08
CA MET A 267 -12.71 14.81 10.37
C MET A 267 -12.68 16.32 10.61
N LYS A 268 -13.28 17.11 9.73
CA LYS A 268 -13.41 18.56 9.88
C LYS A 268 -14.08 18.94 11.22
N LYS A 269 -15.21 18.30 11.55
CA LYS A 269 -15.92 18.53 12.80
C LYS A 269 -15.03 18.30 14.03
N GLN A 270 -14.22 17.24 14.04
CA GLN A 270 -13.33 16.92 15.17
C GLN A 270 -12.17 17.92 15.28
N LEU A 271 -11.59 18.34 14.15
CA LEU A 271 -10.55 19.37 14.13
C LEU A 271 -11.08 20.72 14.65
N MET A 272 -12.21 21.17 14.12
CA MET A 272 -12.85 22.42 14.58
C MET A 272 -13.29 22.39 16.04
N LYS A 273 -13.60 21.20 16.59
CA LYS A 273 -13.89 21.03 18.01
C LYS A 273 -12.62 21.16 18.86
N ALA A 274 -11.49 20.66 18.38
CA ALA A 274 -10.21 20.76 19.09
C ALA A 274 -9.65 22.19 19.12
N LEU A 275 -9.90 22.99 18.06
CA LEU A 275 -9.51 24.42 18.01
C LEU A 275 -10.26 25.31 19.02
N LYS A 276 -11.44 24.89 19.49
CA LYS A 276 -12.28 25.68 20.40
C LYS A 276 -11.97 25.45 21.87
N LYS A 277 -11.05 24.56 22.15
CA LYS A 277 -10.60 24.29 23.53
C LYS A 277 -9.42 25.16 23.87
#